data_ade14cba737f9e8028f83da2e6e9f2c9
#
_entry.id   ade14cba737f9e8028f83da2e6e9f2c9
#
_cell.length_a   1.000
_cell.length_b   1.000
_cell.length_c   1.000
_cell.angle_alpha   90.00
_cell.angle_beta   90.00
_cell.angle_gamma   90.00
#
_symmetry.space_group_name_H-M   'P 1'
#
loop_
_entity.id
_entity.type
_entity.pdbx_description
1 polymer ?
#
loop_
_entity_poly.entity_id
_entity_poly.type
_entity_poly.pdbx_seq_one_letter_code
_entity_poly.pdbx_strand_id
1 'polypeptide(L)'
;MTASATDTLALSKLPLLARGCHKFDDVTTPLISVGKLCDNDLFVLFTSTEVIVTDRSGATVMQGQRTDGLYHVPIHDSAPDAFPRVTPNHNPVPSTCTAGMATAASAYEVQTVAALINFFHMSLGSPSIPEWINCINKNWFKSWPGLTADRVRKHCDKKEQTTLGNQKMVRKNVRTSTPIVDITVKKERIELKKKLHDIGTFLIDGDDLKNLIAMDMPGRYPTTSARGHKYIMVLYDYDTNYINAVPIKSRKSNELVQAFQVCYNELKQRGITARVLRLDNEISAELIAAIEEQQLQYQIASPGDHRLNHAERAMHTFKSKLICFREGTDPNFPQNCWDLLIAQTVLAMNLLRPSRINPMISAYTQVHGEFDFNKTPLAPVGCKVIVHDRRNEQGSWDNHGSHGFYID
;
A
#
# COMPACT_ATOMS: atom_id res chain seq x y z
N MET A 1 -9.33 19.95 -23.18
CA MET A 1 -9.19 21.39 -23.51
C MET A 1 -7.94 21.55 -24.36
N THR A 2 -8.06 22.14 -25.53
CA THR A 2 -6.93 22.50 -26.41
C THR A 2 -6.66 23.99 -26.19
N ALA A 3 -5.40 24.38 -26.03
CA ALA A 3 -5.05 25.80 -25.90
C ALA A 3 -5.36 26.55 -27.18
N SER A 4 -6.05 27.68 -27.07
CA SER A 4 -6.45 28.53 -28.21
C SER A 4 -5.30 29.42 -28.71
N ALA A 5 -4.35 29.78 -27.83
CA ALA A 5 -3.18 30.56 -28.14
C ALA A 5 -2.04 30.36 -27.13
N THR A 6 -0.81 30.70 -27.54
CA THR A 6 0.35 30.82 -26.64
C THR A 6 0.75 32.29 -26.56
N ASP A 7 1.03 32.77 -25.38
CA ASP A 7 1.51 34.13 -25.12
C ASP A 7 2.85 34.09 -24.37
N THR A 8 3.57 35.20 -24.32
CA THR A 8 4.86 35.30 -23.64
C THR A 8 4.75 36.23 -22.44
N LEU A 9 5.14 35.74 -21.25
CA LEU A 9 5.11 36.50 -20.03
C LEU A 9 6.17 37.62 -20.04
N ALA A 10 5.82 38.82 -19.60
CA ALA A 10 6.70 39.97 -19.47
C ALA A 10 7.47 39.92 -18.13
N LEU A 11 8.14 38.79 -17.85
CA LEU A 11 8.93 38.59 -16.63
C LEU A 11 10.41 38.50 -16.98
N SER A 12 11.16 39.57 -16.71
CA SER A 12 12.59 39.71 -17.10
C SER A 12 13.49 38.66 -16.43
N LYS A 13 13.11 38.21 -15.23
CA LYS A 13 13.87 37.23 -14.43
C LYS A 13 13.72 35.79 -14.92
N LEU A 14 12.74 35.50 -15.77
CA LEU A 14 12.57 34.16 -16.33
C LEU A 14 13.38 33.97 -17.62
N PRO A 15 13.98 32.80 -17.88
CA PRO A 15 14.53 32.46 -19.17
C PRO A 15 13.47 32.54 -20.28
N LEU A 16 13.86 32.99 -21.48
CA LEU A 16 12.93 33.22 -22.59
C LEU A 16 12.04 32.01 -22.90
N LEU A 17 12.60 30.79 -22.87
CA LEU A 17 11.87 29.56 -23.11
C LEU A 17 10.85 29.22 -22.01
N ALA A 18 11.08 29.69 -20.79
CA ALA A 18 10.18 29.49 -19.64
C ALA A 18 9.02 30.49 -19.59
N ARG A 19 9.06 31.59 -20.39
CA ARG A 19 8.03 32.65 -20.40
C ARG A 19 6.76 32.27 -21.17
N GLY A 20 6.74 31.15 -21.87
CA GLY A 20 5.55 30.72 -22.63
C GLY A 20 4.39 30.29 -21.73
N CYS A 21 3.23 30.91 -21.89
CA CYS A 21 1.99 30.52 -21.23
C CYS A 21 0.94 30.08 -22.25
N HIS A 22 -0.07 29.33 -21.79
CA HIS A 22 -1.18 28.88 -22.61
C HIS A 22 -2.45 29.67 -22.28
N LYS A 23 -3.15 30.13 -23.29
CA LYS A 23 -4.49 30.72 -23.17
C LYS A 23 -5.54 29.71 -23.60
N PHE A 24 -6.64 29.69 -22.89
CA PHE A 24 -7.82 28.86 -23.18
C PHE A 24 -9.04 29.79 -23.25
N ASP A 25 -9.94 29.53 -24.18
CA ASP A 25 -11.12 30.38 -24.39
C ASP A 25 -12.03 30.44 -23.16
N ASP A 26 -12.08 29.35 -22.39
CA ASP A 26 -12.90 29.22 -21.17
C ASP A 26 -12.19 29.66 -19.88
N VAL A 27 -10.94 30.15 -19.97
CA VAL A 27 -10.15 30.52 -18.79
C VAL A 27 -9.66 31.96 -18.95
N THR A 28 -10.08 32.84 -18.05
CA THR A 28 -9.75 34.28 -18.11
C THR A 28 -8.30 34.59 -17.78
N THR A 29 -7.58 33.65 -17.17
CA THR A 29 -6.17 33.82 -16.71
C THR A 29 -5.23 32.88 -17.47
N PRO A 30 -4.06 33.36 -17.96
CA PRO A 30 -3.09 32.50 -18.63
C PRO A 30 -2.49 31.47 -17.66
N LEU A 31 -2.31 30.24 -18.11
CA LEU A 31 -1.73 29.15 -17.33
C LEU A 31 -0.24 28.98 -17.65
N ILE A 32 0.57 28.91 -16.61
CA ILE A 32 2.03 28.68 -16.69
C ILE A 32 2.31 27.19 -16.52
N SER A 33 3.09 26.62 -17.41
CA SER A 33 3.51 25.22 -17.32
C SER A 33 4.66 25.05 -16.33
N VAL A 34 4.43 24.32 -15.25
CA VAL A 34 5.48 23.93 -14.29
C VAL A 34 6.59 23.11 -14.99
N GLY A 35 6.23 22.22 -15.92
CA GLY A 35 7.21 21.46 -16.70
C GLY A 35 8.18 22.37 -17.45
N LYS A 36 7.69 23.42 -18.14
CA LYS A 36 8.56 24.38 -18.83
C LYS A 36 9.47 25.15 -17.88
N LEU A 37 9.04 25.43 -16.66
CA LEU A 37 9.91 26.04 -15.65
C LEU A 37 11.04 25.06 -15.27
N CYS A 38 10.71 23.82 -14.96
CA CYS A 38 11.68 22.78 -14.60
C CYS A 38 12.65 22.45 -15.76
N ASP A 39 12.16 22.40 -17.00
CA ASP A 39 12.99 22.18 -18.21
C ASP A 39 14.03 23.30 -18.46
N ASN A 40 13.84 24.45 -17.82
CA ASN A 40 14.75 25.59 -17.88
C ASN A 40 15.53 25.80 -16.58
N ASP A 41 15.80 24.73 -15.85
CA ASP A 41 16.63 24.72 -14.63
C ASP A 41 16.09 25.56 -13.47
N LEU A 42 14.77 25.74 -13.40
CA LEU A 42 14.09 26.38 -12.30
C LEU A 42 13.46 25.36 -11.37
N PHE A 43 13.51 25.61 -10.09
CA PHE A 43 12.90 24.78 -9.06
C PHE A 43 11.58 25.41 -8.60
N VAL A 44 10.51 24.63 -8.61
CA VAL A 44 9.18 25.10 -8.22
C VAL A 44 8.76 24.43 -6.92
N LEU A 45 8.64 25.22 -5.87
CA LEU A 45 8.19 24.77 -4.55
C LEU A 45 6.74 25.22 -4.31
N PHE A 46 5.85 24.27 -4.10
CA PHE A 46 4.47 24.52 -3.69
C PHE A 46 4.33 24.28 -2.19
N THR A 47 3.85 25.29 -1.48
CA THR A 47 3.47 25.18 -0.07
C THR A 47 1.95 25.18 0.07
N SER A 48 1.42 25.07 1.28
CA SER A 48 -0.03 25.18 1.52
C SER A 48 -0.61 26.56 1.18
N THR A 49 0.24 27.61 1.17
CA THR A 49 -0.18 29.01 1.04
C THR A 49 0.41 29.71 -0.18
N GLU A 50 1.55 29.26 -0.70
CA GLU A 50 2.29 29.98 -1.75
C GLU A 50 3.02 29.02 -2.70
N VAL A 51 3.43 29.55 -3.86
CA VAL A 51 4.35 28.92 -4.80
C VAL A 51 5.59 29.81 -4.92
N ILE A 52 6.78 29.19 -4.86
CA ILE A 52 8.07 29.87 -4.99
C ILE A 52 8.84 29.20 -6.13
N VAL A 53 9.33 29.98 -7.07
CA VAL A 53 10.20 29.52 -8.14
C VAL A 53 11.58 30.11 -7.92
N THR A 54 12.59 29.23 -7.83
CA THR A 54 13.99 29.61 -7.61
C THR A 54 14.86 29.15 -8.77
N ASP A 55 15.98 29.81 -8.98
CA ASP A 55 17.03 29.37 -9.89
C ASP A 55 18.00 28.38 -9.19
N ARG A 56 19.01 27.92 -9.93
CA ARG A 56 20.06 27.03 -9.39
C ARG A 56 20.88 27.63 -8.23
N SER A 57 20.90 28.94 -8.12
CA SER A 57 21.60 29.62 -7.02
C SER A 57 20.74 29.72 -5.76
N GLY A 58 19.47 29.36 -5.83
CA GLY A 58 18.48 29.52 -4.76
C GLY A 58 17.84 30.88 -4.73
N ALA A 59 18.13 31.79 -5.72
CA ALA A 59 17.49 33.07 -5.80
C ALA A 59 16.03 32.94 -6.29
N THR A 60 15.10 33.63 -5.61
CA THR A 60 13.69 33.62 -5.99
C THR A 60 13.48 34.43 -7.28
N VAL A 61 12.99 33.76 -8.30
CA VAL A 61 12.69 34.29 -9.63
C VAL A 61 11.23 34.73 -9.71
N MET A 62 10.32 33.99 -9.09
CA MET A 62 8.90 34.26 -9.09
C MET A 62 8.26 33.71 -7.81
N GLN A 63 7.26 34.41 -7.28
CA GLN A 63 6.51 33.99 -6.11
C GLN A 63 5.03 34.34 -6.31
N GLY A 64 4.15 33.47 -5.80
CA GLY A 64 2.71 33.65 -5.87
C GLY A 64 1.98 33.07 -4.68
N GLN A 65 0.71 33.45 -4.52
CA GLN A 65 -0.12 32.97 -3.42
C GLN A 65 -1.18 31.99 -3.89
N ARG A 66 -1.61 31.13 -2.99
CA ARG A 66 -2.68 30.19 -3.22
C ARG A 66 -4.03 30.80 -2.82
N THR A 67 -4.94 30.91 -3.79
CA THR A 67 -6.31 31.40 -3.60
C THR A 67 -7.26 30.44 -4.31
N ASP A 68 -8.34 30.00 -3.67
CA ASP A 68 -9.35 29.10 -4.22
C ASP A 68 -8.80 27.78 -4.83
N GLY A 69 -7.72 27.25 -4.21
CA GLY A 69 -7.11 26.01 -4.66
C GLY A 69 -6.11 26.14 -5.81
N LEU A 70 -5.96 27.35 -6.39
CA LEU A 70 -5.02 27.65 -7.45
C LEU A 70 -3.89 28.56 -6.95
N TYR A 71 -2.72 28.48 -7.60
CA TYR A 71 -1.59 29.35 -7.29
C TYR A 71 -1.53 30.48 -8.30
N HIS A 72 -1.67 31.71 -7.82
CA HIS A 72 -1.66 32.93 -8.62
C HIS A 72 -0.30 33.57 -8.54
N VAL A 73 0.34 33.83 -9.68
CA VAL A 73 1.64 34.49 -9.79
C VAL A 73 1.50 35.75 -10.63
N PRO A 74 2.25 36.83 -10.31
CA PRO A 74 2.25 38.04 -11.13
C PRO A 74 2.85 37.73 -12.51
N ILE A 75 2.23 38.25 -13.55
CA ILE A 75 2.66 38.06 -14.95
C ILE A 75 3.49 39.22 -15.51
N HIS A 76 3.74 40.25 -14.70
CA HIS A 76 4.53 41.46 -15.05
C HIS A 76 5.48 41.85 -13.92
N ASP A 77 6.67 42.28 -14.25
CA ASP A 77 7.68 42.77 -13.28
C ASP A 77 7.24 44.05 -12.50
N SER A 78 6.22 44.76 -12.98
CA SER A 78 5.71 46.02 -12.43
C SER A 78 4.53 45.86 -11.44
N ALA A 79 4.20 44.62 -11.04
CA ALA A 79 3.24 44.42 -9.96
C ALA A 79 3.81 44.99 -8.65
N PRO A 80 3.10 45.86 -7.91
CA PRO A 80 3.62 46.47 -6.68
C PRO A 80 3.95 45.36 -5.67
N ASP A 81 5.02 45.55 -4.90
CA ASP A 81 5.45 44.71 -3.76
C ASP A 81 4.34 44.70 -2.68
N ALA A 82 3.21 44.04 -2.97
CA ALA A 82 2.03 43.98 -2.10
C ALA A 82 2.09 42.83 -1.10
N PHE A 83 3.22 42.10 -1.04
CA PHE A 83 3.34 40.98 -0.10
C PHE A 83 4.46 41.30 0.91
N PRO A 84 4.15 41.28 2.22
CA PRO A 84 5.21 41.41 3.22
C PRO A 84 6.20 40.26 3.01
N ARG A 85 7.48 40.62 2.86
CA ARG A 85 8.57 39.64 2.89
C ARG A 85 8.53 38.94 4.24
N VAL A 86 7.91 37.75 4.26
CA VAL A 86 8.18 36.80 5.33
C VAL A 86 9.59 36.31 5.05
N THR A 87 10.56 36.84 5.79
CA THR A 87 11.89 36.23 5.86
C THR A 87 11.67 34.74 6.18
N PRO A 88 12.18 33.84 5.36
CA PRO A 88 12.12 32.43 5.72
C PRO A 88 12.95 32.28 6.99
N ASN A 89 12.27 32.12 8.10
CA ASN A 89 12.88 31.57 9.28
C ASN A 89 13.30 30.16 8.87
N HIS A 90 14.58 29.99 8.55
CA HIS A 90 15.21 28.69 8.42
C HIS A 90 15.32 28.03 9.81
N ASN A 91 14.20 27.88 10.47
CA ASN A 91 14.00 26.72 11.30
C ASN A 91 13.72 25.59 10.31
N PRO A 92 14.55 24.56 10.25
CA PRO A 92 14.21 23.37 9.50
C PRO A 92 12.82 23.00 10.01
N VAL A 93 11.84 22.99 9.12
CA VAL A 93 10.55 22.39 9.41
C VAL A 93 10.91 21.00 9.90
N PRO A 94 10.75 20.69 11.19
CA PRO A 94 10.99 19.34 11.62
C PRO A 94 10.05 18.55 10.75
N SER A 95 10.59 17.57 10.02
CA SER A 95 9.76 16.58 9.32
C SER A 95 8.91 15.96 10.41
N THR A 96 7.71 16.50 10.57
CA THR A 96 6.81 16.28 11.70
C THR A 96 6.30 14.83 11.76
N CYS A 97 6.69 14.00 10.80
CA CYS A 97 6.36 12.59 10.79
C CYS A 97 7.37 11.72 11.56
N THR A 98 8.64 12.11 11.66
CA THR A 98 9.69 11.27 12.26
C THR A 98 9.94 11.59 13.73
N ALA A 99 9.82 12.83 14.16
CA ALA A 99 10.13 13.20 15.55
C ALA A 99 9.07 12.69 16.57
N GLY A 100 7.79 12.61 16.17
CA GLY A 100 6.73 12.08 17.04
C GLY A 100 6.71 10.55 17.13
N MET A 101 7.27 9.85 16.14
CA MET A 101 7.29 8.38 16.11
C MET A 101 8.49 7.78 16.83
N ALA A 102 9.60 8.51 16.94
CA ALA A 102 10.81 8.03 17.59
C ALA A 102 10.67 7.88 19.13
N THR A 103 9.62 8.42 19.74
CA THR A 103 9.41 8.40 21.19
C THR A 103 8.19 7.61 21.64
N ALA A 104 7.26 7.25 20.76
CA ALA A 104 6.04 6.53 21.14
C ALA A 104 6.19 5.03 20.85
N ALA A 105 6.72 4.27 21.77
CA ALA A 105 6.72 2.81 21.73
C ALA A 105 5.30 2.22 21.94
N SER A 106 4.36 3.02 22.42
CA SER A 106 3.00 2.59 22.74
C SER A 106 1.96 3.65 22.36
N ALA A 107 0.80 3.21 21.86
CA ALA A 107 -0.34 4.08 21.60
C ALA A 107 -0.81 4.88 22.82
N TYR A 108 -0.54 4.38 24.03
CA TYR A 108 -0.93 5.02 25.29
C TYR A 108 -0.03 6.20 25.69
N GLU A 109 1.16 6.30 25.08
CA GLU A 109 2.12 7.39 25.33
C GLU A 109 1.95 8.57 24.36
N VAL A 110 1.10 8.40 23.34
CA VAL A 110 0.86 9.43 22.33
C VAL A 110 0.00 10.56 22.91
N GLN A 111 0.54 11.78 22.96
CA GLN A 111 -0.06 12.91 23.66
C GLN A 111 -1.24 13.57 22.94
N THR A 112 -1.35 13.46 21.64
CA THR A 112 -2.41 14.15 20.87
C THR A 112 -3.29 13.17 20.09
N VAL A 113 -4.57 13.51 19.94
CA VAL A 113 -5.51 12.69 19.15
C VAL A 113 -5.05 12.52 17.70
N ALA A 114 -4.50 13.57 17.09
CA ALA A 114 -4.00 13.51 15.72
C ALA A 114 -2.82 12.55 15.59
N ALA A 115 -1.87 12.60 16.53
CA ALA A 115 -0.73 11.69 16.55
C ALA A 115 -1.18 10.23 16.79
N LEU A 116 -2.15 10.01 17.69
CA LEU A 116 -2.72 8.68 17.95
C LEU A 116 -3.39 8.08 16.70
N ILE A 117 -4.22 8.86 16.01
CA ILE A 117 -4.88 8.39 14.79
C ILE A 117 -3.85 8.07 13.70
N ASN A 118 -2.83 8.92 13.51
CA ASN A 118 -1.75 8.66 12.57
C ASN A 118 -0.90 7.45 12.97
N PHE A 119 -0.65 7.24 14.25
CA PHE A 119 0.04 6.06 14.78
C PHE A 119 -0.72 4.77 14.43
N PHE A 120 -2.02 4.71 14.70
CA PHE A 120 -2.85 3.56 14.32
C PHE A 120 -2.92 3.35 12.81
N HIS A 121 -3.04 4.42 12.04
CA HIS A 121 -3.06 4.34 10.58
C HIS A 121 -1.78 3.69 10.04
N MET A 122 -0.63 4.09 10.56
CA MET A 122 0.66 3.53 10.15
C MET A 122 0.86 2.09 10.68
N SER A 123 0.39 1.77 11.88
CA SER A 123 0.41 0.40 12.42
C SER A 123 -0.38 -0.59 11.57
N LEU A 124 -1.37 -0.10 10.81
CA LEU A 124 -2.17 -0.89 9.85
C LEU A 124 -1.64 -0.82 8.40
N GLY A 125 -0.42 -0.29 8.20
CA GLY A 125 0.19 -0.13 6.86
C GLY A 125 -0.53 0.90 6.00
N SER A 126 -0.97 1.98 6.61
CA SER A 126 -1.58 3.14 5.94
C SER A 126 -2.69 2.75 4.94
N PRO A 127 -3.77 2.09 5.38
CA PRO A 127 -4.90 1.74 4.51
C PRO A 127 -5.53 2.99 3.90
N SER A 128 -6.35 2.82 2.86
CA SER A 128 -7.12 3.96 2.37
C SER A 128 -8.13 4.43 3.44
N ILE A 129 -8.25 5.75 3.61
CA ILE A 129 -9.11 6.32 4.65
C ILE A 129 -10.57 5.82 4.54
N PRO A 130 -11.19 5.73 3.35
CA PRO A 130 -12.56 5.19 3.22
C PRO A 130 -12.67 3.72 3.64
N GLU A 131 -11.69 2.87 3.27
CA GLU A 131 -11.64 1.47 3.67
C GLU A 131 -11.59 1.33 5.18
N TRP A 132 -10.68 2.09 5.84
CA TRP A 132 -10.51 2.05 7.28
C TRP A 132 -11.75 2.53 8.03
N ILE A 133 -12.37 3.65 7.59
CA ILE A 133 -13.64 4.15 8.16
C ILE A 133 -14.74 3.10 8.06
N ASN A 134 -14.85 2.40 6.92
CA ASN A 134 -15.84 1.34 6.74
C ASN A 134 -15.63 0.20 7.76
N CYS A 135 -14.39 -0.20 7.99
CA CYS A 135 -14.05 -1.22 8.99
C CYS A 135 -14.34 -0.76 10.43
N ILE A 136 -14.07 0.51 10.76
CA ILE A 136 -14.41 1.10 12.05
C ILE A 136 -15.93 1.11 12.26
N ASN A 137 -16.69 1.51 11.26
CA ASN A 137 -18.16 1.52 11.33
C ASN A 137 -18.77 0.12 11.50
N LYS A 138 -18.07 -0.93 11.05
CA LYS A 138 -18.42 -2.33 11.32
C LYS A 138 -17.96 -2.83 12.69
N ASN A 139 -17.41 -1.96 13.52
CA ASN A 139 -16.91 -2.28 14.85
C ASN A 139 -15.75 -3.30 14.91
N TRP A 140 -14.93 -3.41 13.86
CA TRP A 140 -13.79 -4.34 13.87
C TRP A 140 -12.61 -3.89 14.74
N PHE A 141 -12.62 -2.62 15.16
CA PHE A 141 -11.56 -1.98 15.94
C PHE A 141 -12.02 -1.51 17.32
N LYS A 142 -12.96 -2.24 17.96
CA LYS A 142 -13.56 -1.85 19.25
C LYS A 142 -12.55 -1.66 20.38
N SER A 143 -11.51 -2.52 20.43
CA SER A 143 -10.50 -2.50 21.50
C SER A 143 -9.44 -1.42 21.30
N TRP A 144 -9.44 -0.70 20.16
CA TRP A 144 -8.46 0.34 19.88
C TRP A 144 -8.80 1.63 20.63
N PRO A 145 -7.93 2.12 21.53
CA PRO A 145 -8.26 3.21 22.41
C PRO A 145 -8.51 4.52 21.65
N GLY A 146 -9.69 5.07 21.83
CA GLY A 146 -10.04 6.36 21.23
C GLY A 146 -10.16 6.38 19.70
N LEU A 147 -10.16 5.24 19.00
CA LEU A 147 -10.33 5.17 17.55
C LEU A 147 -11.82 5.27 17.18
N THR A 148 -12.18 6.32 16.44
CA THR A 148 -13.52 6.52 15.89
C THR A 148 -13.46 7.04 14.46
N ALA A 149 -14.50 6.77 13.67
CA ALA A 149 -14.58 7.21 12.27
C ALA A 149 -14.47 8.74 12.13
N ASP A 150 -15.05 9.50 13.06
CA ASP A 150 -15.02 10.98 13.02
C ASP A 150 -13.62 11.52 13.33
N ARG A 151 -12.91 10.90 14.29
CA ARG A 151 -11.53 11.25 14.55
C ARG A 151 -10.63 10.95 13.37
N VAL A 152 -10.86 9.82 12.67
CA VAL A 152 -10.13 9.50 11.43
C VAL A 152 -10.40 10.53 10.36
N ARG A 153 -11.67 10.92 10.10
CA ARG A 153 -12.01 11.97 9.12
C ARG A 153 -11.33 13.30 9.43
N LYS A 154 -11.23 13.64 10.71
CA LYS A 154 -10.71 14.94 11.16
C LYS A 154 -9.18 15.00 11.22
N HIS A 155 -8.53 13.90 11.59
CA HIS A 155 -7.11 13.90 12.00
C HIS A 155 -6.21 12.97 11.21
N CYS A 156 -6.76 12.09 10.34
CA CYS A 156 -5.94 11.20 9.54
C CYS A 156 -5.45 11.88 8.27
N ASP A 157 -4.15 12.06 8.17
CA ASP A 157 -3.52 12.61 6.98
C ASP A 157 -3.41 11.56 5.86
N LYS A 158 -3.51 12.03 4.61
CA LYS A 158 -3.17 11.20 3.45
C LYS A 158 -1.68 10.91 3.48
N LYS A 159 -1.33 9.63 3.50
CA LYS A 159 0.06 9.18 3.53
C LYS A 159 0.56 8.82 2.13
N GLU A 160 1.79 9.17 1.84
CA GLU A 160 2.45 8.84 0.58
C GLU A 160 2.55 7.34 0.37
N GLN A 161 2.83 6.58 1.43
CA GLN A 161 2.90 5.12 1.43
C GLN A 161 1.64 4.47 0.88
N THR A 162 0.45 5.03 1.21
CA THR A 162 -0.84 4.56 0.68
C THR A 162 -0.87 4.67 -0.85
N THR A 163 -0.35 5.77 -1.39
CA THR A 163 -0.30 6.02 -2.82
C THR A 163 0.71 5.09 -3.50
N LEU A 164 1.93 5.02 -2.97
CA LEU A 164 3.02 4.19 -3.51
C LEU A 164 2.64 2.70 -3.58
N GLY A 165 1.97 2.19 -2.54
CA GLY A 165 1.55 0.79 -2.52
C GLY A 165 0.34 0.47 -3.40
N ASN A 166 -0.57 1.43 -3.62
CA ASN A 166 -1.84 1.19 -4.31
C ASN A 166 -1.93 1.80 -5.71
N GLN A 167 -0.95 2.62 -6.12
CA GLN A 167 -0.96 3.23 -7.44
C GLN A 167 -0.85 2.15 -8.52
N LYS A 168 -1.84 2.12 -9.42
CA LYS A 168 -1.87 1.19 -10.55
C LYS A 168 -1.62 1.96 -11.84
N MET A 169 -0.71 1.44 -12.65
CA MET A 169 -0.54 1.97 -14.01
C MET A 169 -1.81 1.69 -14.83
N VAL A 170 -2.41 2.73 -15.38
CA VAL A 170 -3.50 2.57 -16.34
C VAL A 170 -2.92 2.00 -17.62
N ARG A 171 -3.41 0.84 -18.08
CA ARG A 171 -2.97 0.25 -19.35
C ARG A 171 -3.33 1.22 -20.49
N LYS A 172 -2.34 1.61 -21.29
CA LYS A 172 -2.58 2.28 -22.56
C LYS A 172 -3.49 1.36 -23.40
N ASN A 173 -4.47 1.93 -24.10
CA ASN A 173 -5.43 1.23 -24.98
C ASN A 173 -6.55 0.45 -24.25
N VAL A 174 -6.90 0.81 -23.03
CA VAL A 174 -8.19 0.36 -22.45
C VAL A 174 -9.31 1.07 -23.22
N ARG A 175 -10.07 0.32 -24.01
CA ARG A 175 -11.26 0.87 -24.66
C ARG A 175 -12.31 1.20 -23.59
N THR A 176 -12.75 2.45 -23.55
CA THR A 176 -13.77 2.93 -22.62
C THR A 176 -15.18 2.50 -23.01
N SER A 177 -15.39 2.08 -24.25
CA SER A 177 -16.66 1.54 -24.75
C SER A 177 -16.52 0.04 -24.98
N THR A 178 -17.38 -0.74 -24.34
CA THR A 178 -17.57 -2.15 -24.71
C THR A 178 -18.21 -2.16 -26.09
N PRO A 179 -17.61 -2.84 -27.11
CA PRO A 179 -18.31 -2.99 -28.39
C PRO A 179 -19.66 -3.63 -28.13
N ILE A 180 -20.72 -3.09 -28.71
CA ILE A 180 -22.02 -3.75 -28.75
C ILE A 180 -21.81 -5.03 -29.56
N VAL A 181 -21.54 -6.12 -28.88
CA VAL A 181 -21.44 -7.45 -29.51
C VAL A 181 -22.86 -7.96 -29.56
N ASP A 182 -23.34 -8.23 -30.75
CA ASP A 182 -24.62 -8.86 -30.98
C ASP A 182 -24.70 -10.14 -30.11
N ILE A 183 -25.77 -10.24 -29.31
CA ILE A 183 -25.95 -11.29 -28.33
C ILE A 183 -25.94 -12.67 -28.99
N THR A 184 -26.40 -12.77 -30.24
CA THR A 184 -26.36 -13.98 -31.05
C THR A 184 -24.91 -14.43 -31.33
N VAL A 185 -24.03 -13.50 -31.77
CA VAL A 185 -22.62 -13.78 -32.06
C VAL A 185 -21.87 -14.16 -30.77
N LYS A 186 -22.29 -13.60 -29.64
CA LYS A 186 -21.68 -13.90 -28.35
C LYS A 186 -22.06 -15.31 -27.87
N LYS A 187 -23.30 -15.77 -28.10
CA LYS A 187 -23.74 -17.14 -27.80
C LYS A 187 -23.02 -18.16 -28.68
N GLU A 188 -22.92 -17.95 -29.99
CA GLU A 188 -22.17 -18.85 -30.90
C GLU A 188 -20.68 -18.91 -30.55
N ARG A 189 -20.03 -17.80 -30.21
CA ARG A 189 -18.63 -17.81 -29.75
C ARG A 189 -18.43 -18.51 -28.42
N ILE A 190 -19.41 -18.46 -27.52
CA ILE A 190 -19.37 -19.19 -26.25
C ILE A 190 -19.55 -20.68 -26.49
N GLU A 191 -20.45 -21.08 -27.41
CA GLU A 191 -20.65 -22.48 -27.78
C GLU A 191 -19.45 -23.07 -28.56
N LEU A 192 -18.84 -22.30 -29.45
CA LEU A 192 -17.61 -22.69 -30.14
C LEU A 192 -16.43 -22.81 -29.19
N LYS A 193 -16.28 -21.91 -28.23
CA LYS A 193 -15.28 -22.04 -27.17
C LYS A 193 -15.56 -23.24 -26.28
N LYS A 194 -16.81 -23.53 -25.94
CA LYS A 194 -17.17 -24.75 -25.19
C LYS A 194 -16.79 -26.01 -25.96
N LYS A 195 -17.06 -26.10 -27.28
CA LYS A 195 -16.67 -27.24 -28.12
C LYS A 195 -15.17 -27.44 -28.29
N LEU A 196 -14.40 -26.35 -28.27
CA LEU A 196 -12.92 -26.41 -28.36
C LEU A 196 -12.22 -26.71 -27.01
N HIS A 197 -12.94 -26.61 -25.91
CA HIS A 197 -12.41 -26.82 -24.55
C HIS A 197 -12.95 -28.09 -23.86
N ASP A 198 -13.51 -29.03 -24.62
CA ASP A 198 -14.02 -30.31 -24.09
C ASP A 198 -12.88 -31.29 -23.68
N ILE A 199 -11.66 -30.77 -23.56
CA ILE A 199 -10.53 -31.54 -23.00
C ILE A 199 -10.17 -30.89 -21.67
N GLY A 200 -10.84 -31.31 -20.60
CA GLY A 200 -10.37 -31.18 -19.22
C GLY A 200 -10.64 -29.85 -18.50
N THR A 201 -11.59 -29.03 -18.91
CA THR A 201 -11.99 -27.85 -18.12
C THR A 201 -13.20 -28.20 -17.27
N PHE A 202 -12.98 -28.50 -15.99
CA PHE A 202 -14.08 -28.53 -15.02
C PHE A 202 -14.59 -27.10 -14.84
N LEU A 203 -15.82 -26.81 -15.28
CA LEU A 203 -16.57 -25.64 -14.86
C LEU A 203 -16.98 -25.87 -13.39
N ILE A 204 -16.28 -25.21 -12.49
CA ILE A 204 -16.66 -25.18 -11.08
C ILE A 204 -17.90 -24.29 -10.97
N ASP A 205 -19.05 -24.88 -10.69
CA ASP A 205 -20.27 -24.15 -10.38
C ASP A 205 -20.10 -23.34 -9.08
N GLY A 206 -20.88 -22.31 -8.83
CA GLY A 206 -20.67 -21.37 -7.72
C GLY A 206 -20.57 -22.03 -6.32
N ASP A 207 -21.11 -23.24 -6.14
CA ASP A 207 -20.96 -24.03 -4.90
C ASP A 207 -19.61 -24.74 -4.79
N ASP A 208 -18.87 -24.92 -5.87
CA ASP A 208 -17.58 -25.61 -5.89
C ASP A 208 -16.41 -24.71 -5.40
N LEU A 209 -16.67 -23.43 -5.13
CA LEU A 209 -15.69 -22.53 -4.52
C LEU A 209 -15.62 -22.65 -3.00
N LYS A 210 -16.53 -23.41 -2.38
CA LYS A 210 -16.51 -23.68 -0.95
C LYS A 210 -15.34 -24.60 -0.59
N ASN A 211 -14.71 -24.34 0.52
CA ASN A 211 -13.54 -25.06 1.01
C ASN A 211 -12.36 -25.07 0.01
N LEU A 212 -12.21 -23.97 -0.73
CA LEU A 212 -11.12 -23.75 -1.66
C LEU A 212 -10.02 -22.89 -1.03
N ILE A 213 -8.82 -23.42 -1.04
CA ILE A 213 -7.62 -22.63 -0.81
C ILE A 213 -6.83 -22.49 -2.12
N ALA A 214 -6.10 -21.41 -2.26
CA ALA A 214 -5.26 -21.16 -3.42
C ALA A 214 -3.86 -20.70 -2.96
N MET A 215 -2.82 -21.18 -3.63
CA MET A 215 -1.43 -20.86 -3.33
C MET A 215 -0.74 -20.29 -4.55
N ASP A 216 0.11 -19.28 -4.33
CA ASP A 216 0.89 -18.67 -5.39
C ASP A 216 2.15 -17.99 -4.82
N MET A 217 3.13 -17.71 -5.68
CA MET A 217 4.38 -17.06 -5.33
C MET A 217 4.63 -15.83 -6.19
N PRO A 218 4.75 -14.64 -5.58
CA PRO A 218 4.95 -13.38 -6.32
C PRO A 218 6.37 -13.19 -6.88
N GLY A 219 6.99 -14.19 -7.42
CA GLY A 219 8.34 -14.08 -7.97
C GLY A 219 9.41 -13.81 -6.90
N ARG A 220 10.66 -13.58 -7.35
CA ARG A 220 11.78 -13.29 -6.44
C ARG A 220 11.70 -11.86 -5.92
N TYR A 221 11.92 -11.68 -4.61
CA TYR A 221 12.08 -10.36 -4.01
C TYR A 221 13.42 -9.73 -4.46
N PRO A 222 13.47 -8.41 -4.73
CA PRO A 222 14.68 -7.76 -5.27
C PRO A 222 15.93 -7.97 -4.41
N THR A 223 15.78 -7.93 -3.09
CA THR A 223 16.88 -8.06 -2.13
C THR A 223 16.75 -9.36 -1.35
N THR A 224 17.84 -10.11 -1.19
CA THR A 224 17.86 -11.27 -0.28
C THR A 224 17.80 -10.77 1.16
N SER A 225 16.94 -11.38 2.00
CA SER A 225 16.83 -10.96 3.39
C SER A 225 18.09 -11.36 4.20
N ALA A 226 18.29 -10.71 5.35
CA ALA A 226 19.35 -11.05 6.28
C ALA A 226 19.26 -12.51 6.75
N ARG A 227 18.06 -13.09 6.77
CA ARG A 227 17.80 -14.51 7.10
C ARG A 227 17.90 -15.44 5.90
N GLY A 228 18.28 -14.93 4.72
CA GLY A 228 18.48 -15.70 3.49
C GLY A 228 17.21 -15.89 2.64
N HIS A 229 16.06 -15.28 3.00
CA HIS A 229 14.83 -15.40 2.24
C HIS A 229 14.91 -14.62 0.92
N LYS A 230 14.34 -15.18 -0.13
CA LYS A 230 14.36 -14.63 -1.49
C LYS A 230 12.98 -14.58 -2.14
N TYR A 231 12.04 -15.34 -1.62
CA TYR A 231 10.68 -15.47 -2.14
C TYR A 231 9.68 -15.38 -1.01
N ILE A 232 8.42 -15.23 -1.38
CA ILE A 232 7.29 -15.23 -0.46
C ILE A 232 6.27 -16.22 -1.01
N MET A 233 5.75 -17.11 -0.19
CA MET A 233 4.59 -17.92 -0.55
C MET A 233 3.36 -17.27 0.05
N VAL A 234 2.31 -17.14 -0.75
CA VAL A 234 1.00 -16.63 -0.35
C VAL A 234 -0.01 -17.75 -0.45
N LEU A 235 -0.74 -18.00 0.63
CA LEU A 235 -1.85 -18.92 0.69
C LEU A 235 -3.12 -18.12 0.99
N TYR A 236 -4.17 -18.38 0.23
CA TYR A 236 -5.44 -17.69 0.30
C TYR A 236 -6.58 -18.67 0.55
N ASP A 237 -7.34 -18.47 1.62
CA ASP A 237 -8.57 -19.19 1.87
C ASP A 237 -9.78 -18.42 1.32
N TYR A 238 -10.52 -19.08 0.42
CA TYR A 238 -11.60 -18.41 -0.29
C TYR A 238 -12.78 -18.07 0.63
N ASP A 239 -13.16 -18.97 1.51
CA ASP A 239 -14.36 -18.81 2.34
C ASP A 239 -14.18 -17.72 3.41
N THR A 240 -13.11 -17.79 4.17
CA THR A 240 -12.82 -16.77 5.18
C THR A 240 -12.27 -15.49 4.59
N ASN A 241 -11.86 -15.51 3.30
CA ASN A 241 -11.14 -14.42 2.65
C ASN A 241 -9.79 -14.10 3.32
N TYR A 242 -9.24 -15.06 4.08
CA TYR A 242 -7.99 -14.91 4.80
C TYR A 242 -6.79 -15.11 3.87
N ILE A 243 -5.80 -14.24 4.01
CA ILE A 243 -4.54 -14.34 3.27
C ILE A 243 -3.42 -14.60 4.26
N ASN A 244 -2.69 -15.67 4.08
CA ASN A 244 -1.45 -15.95 4.79
C ASN A 244 -0.25 -15.77 3.86
N ALA A 245 0.91 -15.40 4.40
CA ALA A 245 2.13 -15.28 3.63
C ALA A 245 3.34 -15.61 4.49
N VAL A 246 4.26 -16.38 3.94
CA VAL A 246 5.51 -16.77 4.61
C VAL A 246 6.71 -16.53 3.70
N PRO A 247 7.83 -16.04 4.23
CA PRO A 247 9.06 -15.91 3.46
C PRO A 247 9.74 -17.27 3.29
N ILE A 248 10.31 -17.54 2.11
CA ILE A 248 11.03 -18.77 1.79
C ILE A 248 12.39 -18.46 1.17
N LYS A 249 13.38 -19.34 1.40
CA LYS A 249 14.75 -19.15 0.93
C LYS A 249 14.92 -19.51 -0.55
N SER A 250 14.22 -20.54 -1.00
CA SER A 250 14.32 -21.05 -2.37
C SER A 250 12.99 -21.65 -2.84
N ARG A 251 12.89 -21.91 -4.15
CA ARG A 251 11.75 -22.67 -4.74
C ARG A 251 11.97 -24.19 -4.73
N LYS A 252 12.89 -24.69 -3.91
CA LYS A 252 13.10 -26.12 -3.77
C LYS A 252 11.89 -26.78 -3.10
N SER A 253 11.59 -28.02 -3.48
CA SER A 253 10.42 -28.76 -3.02
C SER A 253 10.26 -28.79 -1.51
N ASN A 254 11.33 -29.06 -0.78
CA ASN A 254 11.31 -29.10 0.68
C ASN A 254 10.90 -27.77 1.33
N GLU A 255 11.39 -26.64 0.80
CA GLU A 255 11.02 -25.29 1.28
C GLU A 255 9.54 -25.00 0.99
N LEU A 256 9.06 -25.39 -0.19
CA LEU A 256 7.66 -25.21 -0.57
C LEU A 256 6.72 -26.06 0.30
N VAL A 257 7.10 -27.32 0.57
CA VAL A 257 6.35 -28.21 1.45
C VAL A 257 6.28 -27.64 2.87
N GLN A 258 7.40 -27.19 3.43
CA GLN A 258 7.43 -26.58 4.76
C GLN A 258 6.56 -25.31 4.82
N ALA A 259 6.68 -24.43 3.84
CA ALA A 259 5.89 -23.20 3.77
C ALA A 259 4.39 -23.49 3.65
N PHE A 260 4.00 -24.46 2.81
CA PHE A 260 2.63 -24.93 2.70
C PHE A 260 2.11 -25.47 4.04
N GLN A 261 2.86 -26.35 4.68
CA GLN A 261 2.49 -26.93 5.97
C GLN A 261 2.33 -25.87 7.05
N VAL A 262 3.23 -24.87 7.13
CA VAL A 262 3.09 -23.75 8.08
C VAL A 262 1.79 -23.00 7.86
N CYS A 263 1.51 -22.57 6.64
CA CYS A 263 0.30 -21.81 6.33
C CYS A 263 -0.98 -22.62 6.51
N TYR A 264 -0.99 -23.87 6.07
CA TYR A 264 -2.19 -24.71 6.13
C TYR A 264 -2.48 -25.22 7.54
N ASN A 265 -1.45 -25.58 8.32
CA ASN A 265 -1.62 -26.00 9.70
C ASN A 265 -2.19 -24.88 10.58
N GLU A 266 -1.84 -23.63 10.32
CA GLU A 266 -2.45 -22.48 11.02
C GLU A 266 -3.97 -22.45 10.80
N LEU A 267 -4.42 -22.57 9.54
CA LEU A 267 -5.86 -22.63 9.22
C LEU A 267 -6.53 -23.85 9.85
N LYS A 268 -5.91 -25.04 9.74
CA LYS A 268 -6.43 -26.30 10.27
C LYS A 268 -6.58 -26.27 11.80
N GLN A 269 -5.62 -25.71 12.53
CA GLN A 269 -5.68 -25.51 13.98
C GLN A 269 -6.82 -24.58 14.40
N ARG A 270 -7.30 -23.73 13.52
CA ARG A 270 -8.44 -22.82 13.71
C ARG A 270 -9.77 -23.42 13.21
N GLY A 271 -9.78 -24.73 12.87
CA GLY A 271 -10.98 -25.42 12.43
C GLY A 271 -11.38 -25.16 10.97
N ILE A 272 -10.51 -24.52 10.19
CA ILE A 272 -10.73 -24.28 8.77
C ILE A 272 -10.13 -25.44 8.00
N THR A 273 -11.01 -26.23 7.36
CA THR A 273 -10.62 -27.37 6.55
C THR A 273 -10.92 -27.07 5.08
N ALA A 274 -9.88 -27.08 4.26
CA ALA A 274 -10.07 -27.00 2.82
C ALA A 274 -10.33 -28.39 2.23
N ARG A 275 -10.99 -28.39 1.07
CA ARG A 275 -11.20 -29.61 0.27
C ARG A 275 -10.29 -29.61 -0.96
N VAL A 276 -10.09 -28.46 -1.56
CA VAL A 276 -9.34 -28.30 -2.81
C VAL A 276 -8.27 -27.24 -2.64
N LEU A 277 -7.06 -27.57 -3.06
CA LEU A 277 -5.95 -26.60 -3.20
C LEU A 277 -5.75 -26.28 -4.69
N ARG A 278 -5.86 -25.02 -5.06
CA ARG A 278 -5.53 -24.51 -6.39
C ARG A 278 -4.11 -23.99 -6.44
N LEU A 279 -3.37 -24.42 -7.44
CA LEU A 279 -1.94 -24.16 -7.61
C LEU A 279 -1.66 -23.63 -9.02
N ASP A 280 -0.54 -22.91 -9.16
CA ASP A 280 0.03 -22.63 -10.47
C ASP A 280 0.79 -23.86 -11.03
N ASN A 281 1.19 -23.83 -12.31
CA ASN A 281 1.77 -24.97 -13.03
C ASN A 281 3.14 -25.47 -12.50
N GLU A 282 3.77 -24.76 -11.58
CA GLU A 282 5.07 -25.15 -11.00
C GLU A 282 4.85 -26.05 -9.76
N ILE A 283 4.61 -27.33 -9.97
CA ILE A 283 4.39 -28.31 -8.87
C ILE A 283 5.46 -29.39 -8.88
N SER A 284 5.99 -29.72 -7.70
CA SER A 284 6.86 -30.87 -7.50
C SER A 284 6.09 -32.09 -6.97
N ALA A 285 6.63 -33.30 -7.20
CA ALA A 285 6.03 -34.53 -6.71
C ALA A 285 5.93 -34.55 -5.17
N GLU A 286 6.93 -33.99 -4.48
CA GLU A 286 6.96 -33.91 -3.02
C GLU A 286 5.87 -32.97 -2.46
N LEU A 287 5.57 -31.88 -3.17
CA LEU A 287 4.49 -30.99 -2.78
C LEU A 287 3.13 -31.68 -2.99
N ILE A 288 2.95 -32.39 -4.09
CA ILE A 288 1.74 -33.20 -4.32
C ILE A 288 1.54 -34.23 -3.19
N ALA A 289 2.57 -34.98 -2.84
CA ALA A 289 2.50 -35.95 -1.74
C ALA A 289 2.11 -35.29 -0.41
N ALA A 290 2.67 -34.09 -0.10
CA ALA A 290 2.33 -33.34 1.11
C ALA A 290 0.88 -32.85 1.11
N ILE A 291 0.33 -32.48 -0.06
CA ILE A 291 -1.07 -32.09 -0.21
C ILE A 291 -2.01 -33.26 -0.01
N GLU A 292 -1.70 -34.43 -0.61
CA GLU A 292 -2.46 -35.66 -0.49
C GLU A 292 -2.44 -36.21 0.95
N GLU A 293 -1.32 -36.09 1.65
CA GLU A 293 -1.20 -36.43 3.08
C GLU A 293 -2.17 -35.60 3.95
N GLN A 294 -2.44 -34.36 3.57
CA GLN A 294 -3.46 -33.52 4.23
C GLN A 294 -4.89 -33.81 3.76
N GLN A 295 -5.12 -34.84 2.94
CA GLN A 295 -6.41 -35.23 2.35
C GLN A 295 -7.04 -34.13 1.48
N LEU A 296 -6.20 -33.28 0.87
CA LEU A 296 -6.62 -32.25 -0.06
C LEU A 296 -6.58 -32.76 -1.50
N GLN A 297 -7.61 -32.43 -2.25
CA GLN A 297 -7.56 -32.52 -3.71
C GLN A 297 -6.78 -31.29 -4.24
N TYR A 298 -6.03 -31.44 -5.32
CA TYR A 298 -5.35 -30.32 -5.95
C TYR A 298 -5.86 -30.07 -7.36
N GLN A 299 -5.84 -28.82 -7.76
CA GLN A 299 -6.22 -28.37 -9.09
C GLN A 299 -5.14 -27.43 -9.63
N ILE A 300 -4.59 -27.76 -10.79
CA ILE A 300 -3.61 -26.94 -11.48
C ILE A 300 -4.34 -25.94 -12.36
N ALA A 301 -3.95 -24.66 -12.28
CA ALA A 301 -4.49 -23.63 -13.16
C ALA A 301 -4.08 -23.88 -14.61
N SER A 302 -5.04 -23.76 -15.55
CA SER A 302 -4.75 -23.94 -16.97
C SER A 302 -3.76 -22.88 -17.48
N PRO A 303 -2.81 -23.25 -18.34
CA PRO A 303 -1.89 -22.29 -18.94
C PRO A 303 -2.64 -21.17 -19.66
N GLY A 304 -2.35 -19.91 -19.31
CA GLY A 304 -2.98 -18.72 -19.91
C GLY A 304 -4.27 -18.25 -19.24
N ASP A 305 -4.84 -18.99 -18.28
CA ASP A 305 -6.06 -18.58 -17.56
C ASP A 305 -5.78 -18.09 -16.14
N HIS A 306 -4.73 -17.29 -15.99
CA HIS A 306 -4.30 -16.69 -14.72
C HIS A 306 -5.42 -15.88 -14.05
N ARG A 307 -6.42 -15.42 -14.81
CA ARG A 307 -7.52 -14.59 -14.28
C ARG A 307 -8.48 -15.34 -13.37
N LEU A 308 -8.54 -16.66 -13.46
CA LEU A 308 -9.35 -17.53 -12.60
C LEU A 308 -8.63 -17.86 -11.28
N ASN A 309 -7.34 -17.58 -11.19
CA ASN A 309 -6.61 -17.84 -9.95
C ASN A 309 -6.94 -16.78 -8.90
N HIS A 310 -7.75 -17.13 -7.91
CA HIS A 310 -8.09 -16.27 -6.78
C HIS A 310 -6.86 -15.89 -5.95
N ALA A 311 -5.81 -16.71 -5.95
CA ALA A 311 -4.54 -16.43 -5.32
C ALA A 311 -3.83 -15.24 -5.97
N GLU A 312 -3.94 -15.04 -7.29
CA GLU A 312 -3.32 -13.89 -7.98
C GLU A 312 -3.84 -12.56 -7.43
N ARG A 313 -5.14 -12.42 -7.22
CA ARG A 313 -5.71 -11.21 -6.59
C ARG A 313 -5.26 -11.03 -5.15
N ALA A 314 -5.23 -12.13 -4.38
CA ALA A 314 -4.74 -12.11 -3.00
C ALA A 314 -3.27 -11.70 -2.95
N MET A 315 -2.45 -12.25 -3.84
CA MET A 315 -1.04 -11.91 -4.01
C MET A 315 -0.84 -10.43 -4.37
N HIS A 316 -1.63 -9.88 -5.32
CA HIS A 316 -1.57 -8.46 -5.64
C HIS A 316 -1.92 -7.58 -4.44
N THR A 317 -2.95 -7.95 -3.68
CA THR A 317 -3.33 -7.24 -2.45
C THR A 317 -2.22 -7.29 -1.42
N PHE A 318 -1.64 -8.46 -1.21
CA PHE A 318 -0.51 -8.65 -0.30
C PHE A 318 0.70 -7.80 -0.71
N LYS A 319 1.11 -7.85 -2.00
CA LYS A 319 2.20 -7.01 -2.52
C LYS A 319 1.97 -5.53 -2.26
N SER A 320 0.78 -5.02 -2.57
CA SER A 320 0.43 -3.61 -2.35
C SER A 320 0.55 -3.24 -0.88
N LYS A 321 0.06 -4.07 0.03
CA LYS A 321 0.17 -3.84 1.47
C LYS A 321 1.61 -3.91 1.96
N LEU A 322 2.39 -4.91 1.55
CA LEU A 322 3.80 -5.02 1.93
C LEU A 322 4.61 -3.80 1.46
N ILE A 323 4.32 -3.26 0.27
CA ILE A 323 4.93 -2.01 -0.20
C ILE A 323 4.54 -0.84 0.72
N CYS A 324 3.27 -0.70 1.09
CA CYS A 324 2.85 0.35 2.03
C CYS A 324 3.60 0.25 3.36
N PHE A 325 3.77 -0.94 3.90
CA PHE A 325 4.52 -1.15 5.14
C PHE A 325 5.98 -0.79 4.97
N ARG A 326 6.64 -1.28 3.90
CA ARG A 326 8.04 -0.98 3.62
C ARG A 326 8.30 0.53 3.48
N GLU A 327 7.46 1.23 2.73
CA GLU A 327 7.57 2.70 2.58
C GLU A 327 7.19 3.47 3.85
N GLY A 328 6.55 2.82 4.82
CA GLY A 328 6.23 3.36 6.14
C GLY A 328 7.28 3.12 7.22
N THR A 329 8.34 2.37 6.93
CA THR A 329 9.44 2.13 7.88
C THR A 329 10.32 3.38 8.06
N ASP A 330 11.09 3.43 9.13
CA ASP A 330 12.13 4.45 9.30
C ASP A 330 13.12 4.42 8.11
N PRO A 331 13.60 5.57 7.62
CA PRO A 331 14.56 5.61 6.51
C PRO A 331 15.85 4.79 6.73
N ASN A 332 16.23 4.58 7.99
CA ASN A 332 17.41 3.78 8.37
C ASN A 332 17.08 2.29 8.59
N PHE A 333 15.81 1.88 8.43
CA PHE A 333 15.43 0.47 8.55
C PHE A 333 16.14 -0.36 7.47
N PRO A 334 16.86 -1.44 7.83
CA PRO A 334 17.64 -2.21 6.87
C PRO A 334 16.73 -2.87 5.81
N GLN A 335 16.96 -2.56 4.54
CA GLN A 335 16.15 -3.11 3.45
C GLN A 335 16.20 -4.63 3.32
N ASN A 336 17.26 -5.26 3.84
CA ASN A 336 17.37 -6.72 3.91
C ASN A 336 16.61 -7.34 5.09
N CYS A 337 15.85 -6.54 5.87
CA CYS A 337 14.94 -7.01 6.91
C CYS A 337 13.47 -7.01 6.48
N TRP A 338 13.21 -6.96 5.18
CA TRP A 338 11.85 -6.91 4.60
C TRP A 338 10.96 -8.09 5.01
N ASP A 339 11.55 -9.25 5.23
CA ASP A 339 10.84 -10.47 5.62
C ASP A 339 10.26 -10.40 7.05
N LEU A 340 10.77 -9.50 7.88
CA LEU A 340 10.22 -9.20 9.21
C LEU A 340 8.94 -8.36 9.15
N LEU A 341 8.66 -7.69 8.03
CA LEU A 341 7.45 -6.90 7.85
C LEU A 341 6.23 -7.77 7.50
N ILE A 342 6.43 -9.05 7.13
CA ILE A 342 5.38 -9.91 6.59
C ILE A 342 4.31 -10.21 7.64
N ALA A 343 4.68 -10.53 8.87
CA ALA A 343 3.74 -10.91 9.92
C ALA A 343 2.70 -9.80 10.17
N GLN A 344 3.15 -8.58 10.44
CA GLN A 344 2.23 -7.46 10.64
C GLN A 344 1.47 -7.08 9.37
N THR A 345 2.06 -7.28 8.17
CA THR A 345 1.35 -7.08 6.89
C THR A 345 0.17 -8.03 6.78
N VAL A 346 0.36 -9.31 7.08
CA VAL A 346 -0.69 -10.34 7.07
C VAL A 346 -1.78 -10.01 8.09
N LEU A 347 -1.38 -9.69 9.33
CA LEU A 347 -2.30 -9.32 10.39
C LEU A 347 -3.17 -8.11 9.97
N ALA A 348 -2.55 -6.99 9.64
CA ALA A 348 -3.25 -5.76 9.29
C ALA A 348 -4.16 -5.92 8.07
N MET A 349 -3.70 -6.66 7.06
CA MET A 349 -4.49 -6.94 5.87
C MET A 349 -5.77 -7.73 6.21
N ASN A 350 -5.69 -8.74 7.05
CA ASN A 350 -6.84 -9.56 7.42
C ASN A 350 -7.77 -8.87 8.43
N LEU A 351 -7.27 -7.92 9.22
CA LEU A 351 -8.12 -7.04 10.04
C LEU A 351 -8.98 -6.08 9.19
N LEU A 352 -8.52 -5.73 8.00
CA LEU A 352 -9.20 -4.78 7.10
C LEU A 352 -10.10 -5.45 6.04
N ARG A 353 -10.06 -6.77 5.91
CA ARG A 353 -10.84 -7.53 4.91
C ARG A 353 -12.10 -8.13 5.52
N PRO A 354 -13.25 -8.10 4.82
CA PRO A 354 -14.42 -8.84 5.26
C PRO A 354 -14.25 -10.35 5.01
N SER A 355 -14.73 -11.17 5.92
CA SER A 355 -14.97 -12.59 5.63
C SER A 355 -16.06 -12.74 4.59
N ARG A 356 -16.01 -13.80 3.77
CA ARG A 356 -17.10 -14.15 2.85
C ARG A 356 -18.18 -14.97 3.50
N ILE A 357 -17.85 -15.77 4.53
CA ILE A 357 -18.82 -16.49 5.33
C ILE A 357 -19.74 -15.50 6.05
N ASN A 358 -19.15 -14.49 6.68
CA ASN A 358 -19.88 -13.44 7.38
C ASN A 358 -19.26 -12.06 7.09
N PRO A 359 -19.79 -11.28 6.13
CA PRO A 359 -19.25 -9.97 5.78
C PRO A 359 -19.33 -8.90 6.89
N MET A 360 -19.99 -9.20 8.00
CA MET A 360 -20.07 -8.31 9.16
C MET A 360 -18.82 -8.37 10.04
N ILE A 361 -17.99 -9.41 9.90
CA ILE A 361 -16.74 -9.56 10.63
C ILE A 361 -15.54 -9.58 9.69
N SER A 362 -14.36 -9.29 10.22
CA SER A 362 -13.13 -9.35 9.43
C SER A 362 -12.69 -10.79 9.15
N ALA A 363 -11.87 -10.97 8.12
CA ALA A 363 -11.23 -12.27 7.82
C ALA A 363 -10.39 -12.75 9.02
N TYR A 364 -9.69 -11.83 9.69
CA TYR A 364 -8.98 -12.14 10.94
C TYR A 364 -9.92 -12.67 12.01
N THR A 365 -11.02 -11.97 12.26
CA THR A 365 -12.00 -12.36 13.29
C THR A 365 -12.63 -13.73 12.98
N GLN A 366 -12.84 -14.05 11.71
CA GLN A 366 -13.38 -15.34 11.28
C GLN A 366 -12.45 -16.51 11.64
N VAL A 367 -11.13 -16.28 11.57
CA VAL A 367 -10.10 -17.31 11.78
C VAL A 367 -9.63 -17.36 13.23
N HIS A 368 -9.36 -16.18 13.83
CA HIS A 368 -8.67 -16.07 15.11
C HIS A 368 -9.58 -15.59 16.28
N GLY A 369 -10.79 -15.16 15.98
CA GLY A 369 -11.64 -14.46 16.93
C GLY A 369 -11.37 -12.94 16.95
N GLU A 370 -12.05 -12.21 17.84
CA GLU A 370 -11.89 -10.76 17.92
C GLU A 370 -10.47 -10.35 18.29
N PHE A 371 -9.91 -9.40 17.54
CA PHE A 371 -8.60 -8.83 17.84
C PHE A 371 -8.69 -7.89 19.04
N ASP A 372 -7.88 -8.13 20.05
CA ASP A 372 -7.80 -7.27 21.24
C ASP A 372 -6.48 -6.47 21.23
N PHE A 373 -6.58 -5.19 20.87
CA PHE A 373 -5.44 -4.27 20.85
C PHE A 373 -4.79 -4.12 22.23
N ASN A 374 -5.54 -4.25 23.33
CA ASN A 374 -5.00 -4.11 24.67
C ASN A 374 -4.11 -5.30 25.07
N LYS A 375 -4.39 -6.49 24.50
CA LYS A 375 -3.56 -7.69 24.71
C LYS A 375 -2.37 -7.73 23.79
N THR A 376 -2.55 -7.25 22.54
CA THR A 376 -1.51 -7.23 21.51
C THR A 376 -1.46 -5.83 20.90
N PRO A 377 -0.86 -4.87 21.59
CA PRO A 377 -0.74 -3.51 21.07
C PRO A 377 0.21 -3.49 19.86
N LEU A 378 -0.24 -2.88 18.78
CA LEU A 378 0.54 -2.73 17.56
C LEU A 378 1.17 -1.35 17.48
N ALA A 379 2.41 -1.31 16.99
CA ALA A 379 3.09 -0.09 16.59
C ALA A 379 3.40 -0.13 15.08
N PRO A 380 3.77 0.99 14.45
CA PRO A 380 4.23 0.97 13.06
C PRO A 380 5.50 0.12 12.93
N VAL A 381 5.41 -1.00 12.22
CA VAL A 381 6.55 -1.91 12.05
C VAL A 381 7.72 -1.21 11.32
N GLY A 382 8.95 -1.45 11.78
CA GLY A 382 10.14 -0.80 11.26
C GLY A 382 10.33 0.65 11.75
N CYS A 383 9.49 1.16 12.66
CA CYS A 383 9.76 2.45 13.29
C CYS A 383 10.94 2.36 14.26
N LYS A 384 11.68 3.46 14.38
CA LYS A 384 12.81 3.56 15.31
C LYS A 384 12.28 3.56 16.75
N VAL A 385 12.90 2.78 17.59
CA VAL A 385 12.60 2.67 19.02
C VAL A 385 13.89 2.76 19.85
N ILE A 386 13.74 3.08 21.13
CA ILE A 386 14.81 2.98 22.09
C ILE A 386 14.50 1.78 22.98
N VAL A 387 15.38 0.79 22.99
CA VAL A 387 15.28 -0.41 23.79
C VAL A 387 16.07 -0.18 25.08
N HIS A 388 15.43 -0.35 26.24
CA HIS A 388 16.12 -0.22 27.52
C HIS A 388 17.12 -1.37 27.71
N ASP A 389 18.37 -1.01 27.95
CA ASP A 389 19.43 -2.00 28.17
C ASP A 389 19.33 -2.59 29.60
N ARG A 390 19.71 -3.86 29.75
CA ARG A 390 19.66 -4.52 31.06
C ARG A 390 20.70 -3.91 31.99
N ARG A 391 20.36 -3.75 33.27
CA ARG A 391 21.26 -3.18 34.30
C ARG A 391 22.64 -3.83 34.37
N ASN A 392 22.75 -5.11 34.06
CA ASN A 392 24.03 -5.86 34.09
C ASN A 392 24.95 -5.53 32.91
N GLU A 393 24.46 -4.82 31.90
CA GLU A 393 25.20 -4.45 30.69
C GLU A 393 25.56 -2.96 30.64
N GLN A 394 25.18 -2.21 31.72
CA GLN A 394 25.38 -0.76 31.79
C GLN A 394 26.50 -0.39 32.75
N GLY A 395 27.44 0.43 32.27
CA GLY A 395 28.35 1.17 33.12
C GLY A 395 27.67 2.37 33.81
N SER A 396 28.28 2.95 34.82
CA SER A 396 27.69 4.05 35.61
C SER A 396 27.43 5.33 34.84
N TRP A 397 27.99 5.49 33.66
CA TRP A 397 27.84 6.65 32.77
C TRP A 397 27.42 6.28 31.35
N ASP A 398 27.03 5.03 31.12
CA ASP A 398 26.55 4.59 29.81
C ASP A 398 25.10 5.02 29.56
N ASN A 399 24.73 5.07 28.31
CA ASN A 399 23.34 5.26 27.93
C ASN A 399 22.48 4.14 28.50
N HIS A 400 21.28 4.47 28.99
CA HIS A 400 20.35 3.49 29.55
C HIS A 400 19.54 2.73 28.49
N GLY A 401 19.80 2.95 27.23
CA GLY A 401 19.12 2.27 26.13
C GLY A 401 19.83 2.39 24.81
N SER A 402 19.60 1.42 23.96
CA SER A 402 20.11 1.33 22.60
C SER A 402 19.04 1.57 21.55
N HIS A 403 19.45 2.05 20.36
CA HIS A 403 18.54 2.23 19.24
C HIS A 403 18.20 0.89 18.57
N GLY A 404 16.93 0.67 18.29
CA GLY A 404 16.43 -0.49 17.56
C GLY A 404 15.29 -0.11 16.63
N PHE A 405 14.69 -1.13 16.04
CA PHE A 405 13.46 -1.00 15.26
C PHE A 405 12.39 -1.91 15.83
N TYR A 406 11.15 -1.40 15.88
CA TYR A 406 10.01 -2.24 16.27
C TYR A 406 9.75 -3.27 15.16
N ILE A 407 9.68 -4.52 15.57
CA ILE A 407 9.32 -5.67 14.76
C ILE A 407 8.31 -6.45 15.60
N ASP A 408 7.25 -6.91 15.00
CA ASP A 408 6.18 -7.66 15.65
C ASP A 408 6.69 -8.74 16.62
#